data_97a8f3cc71d814f692af911188696e5d
#
_entry.id   97a8f3cc71d814f692af911188696e5d
#
_cell.length_a   1.000
_cell.length_b   1.000
_cell.length_c   1.000
_cell.angle_alpha   90.00
_cell.angle_beta   90.00
_cell.angle_gamma   90.00
#
_symmetry.space_group_name_H-M   'P 1'
#
loop_
_entity.id
_entity.type
_entity.pdbx_description
1 polymer ?
#
loop_
_entity_poly.entity_id
_entity_poly.type
_entity_poly.pdbx_seq_one_letter_code
_entity_poly.pdbx_strand_id
1 'polypeptide(L)'
;MKHISFVCPVLAGLLSLACSFNTPSVALVKTQRIYSYNKQGALTERLAAFMLIEDGDGRDDYKELTLRENTTGLEWSLHRENTVFLQETNYSKNTQWVGSNKFKYPRRFFPAGQYTLTVSDLGSNKTEITFSLQEPQAVTALPFDFTLENEQWELHITDSSACSYFSLIMLSADLQPLTAYQLQANDIERQSGSLQTLQNRPSDTRYIQCFGENADQSIGFLSAPLPLP
;
A
#
# COMPACT_ATOMS: atom_id res chain seq x y z
N MET A 1 50.27 56.57 30.29
CA MET A 1 48.87 56.15 30.07
C MET A 1 48.90 54.99 29.07
N LYS A 2 48.68 53.80 29.51
CA LYS A 2 48.73 52.56 28.69
C LYS A 2 47.32 52.20 28.25
N HIS A 3 47.06 52.23 26.95
CA HIS A 3 45.80 51.70 26.37
C HIS A 3 45.91 50.19 26.25
N ILE A 4 45.07 49.48 27.00
CA ILE A 4 44.90 48.03 26.87
C ILE A 4 43.75 47.84 25.88
N SER A 5 44.10 47.38 24.67
CA SER A 5 43.12 46.91 23.69
C SER A 5 42.67 45.53 24.04
N PHE A 6 41.39 45.40 24.40
CA PHE A 6 40.73 44.14 24.65
C PHE A 6 40.30 43.57 23.26
N VAL A 7 41.02 42.60 22.78
CA VAL A 7 40.62 41.80 21.61
C VAL A 7 39.68 40.71 22.12
N CYS A 8 38.41 40.89 21.84
CA CYS A 8 37.38 39.86 22.10
C CYS A 8 37.46 38.80 20.99
N PRO A 9 37.83 37.55 21.26
CA PRO A 9 37.70 36.49 20.26
C PRO A 9 36.23 36.14 20.15
N VAL A 10 35.61 36.55 19.05
CA VAL A 10 34.31 36.02 18.62
C VAL A 10 34.53 34.56 18.25
N LEU A 11 34.30 33.70 19.21
CA LEU A 11 34.20 32.25 19.00
C LEU A 11 32.89 32.01 18.25
N ALA A 12 32.92 32.11 16.94
CA ALA A 12 31.84 31.63 16.06
C ALA A 12 31.80 30.11 16.18
N GLY A 13 31.07 29.64 17.17
CA GLY A 13 30.67 28.23 17.25
C GLY A 13 29.81 27.92 16.04
N LEU A 14 30.42 27.39 14.99
CA LEU A 14 29.76 26.62 13.96
C LEU A 14 29.15 25.40 14.67
N LEU A 15 27.93 25.58 15.18
CA LEU A 15 27.00 24.46 15.40
C LEU A 15 26.69 23.93 13.99
N SER A 16 27.60 23.11 13.48
CA SER A 16 27.24 22.12 12.47
C SER A 16 26.18 21.23 13.14
N LEU A 17 24.92 21.58 12.96
CA LEU A 17 23.82 20.63 13.05
C LEU A 17 24.16 19.57 11.99
N ALA A 18 24.98 18.61 12.38
CA ALA A 18 25.10 17.35 11.68
C ALA A 18 23.73 16.69 11.84
N CYS A 19 22.76 17.04 10.99
CA CYS A 19 21.68 16.13 10.70
C CYS A 19 22.38 14.88 10.19
N SER A 20 22.51 13.88 11.02
CA SER A 20 22.92 12.56 10.59
C SER A 20 21.72 12.02 9.80
N PHE A 21 21.74 12.27 8.49
CA PHE A 21 20.78 11.62 7.60
C PHE A 21 21.19 10.15 7.52
N ASN A 22 20.51 9.33 8.28
CA ASN A 22 20.70 7.89 8.23
C ASN A 22 20.06 7.38 6.94
N THR A 23 20.83 6.68 6.12
CA THR A 23 20.26 6.02 4.95
C THR A 23 19.23 5.01 5.37
N PRO A 24 17.98 5.08 4.87
CA PRO A 24 16.97 4.07 5.16
C PRO A 24 17.47 2.68 4.80
N SER A 25 17.23 1.69 5.62
CA SER A 25 17.53 0.29 5.31
C SER A 25 16.26 -0.47 4.94
N VAL A 26 16.35 -1.38 3.95
CA VAL A 26 15.21 -2.22 3.53
C VAL A 26 15.36 -3.61 4.13
N ALA A 27 14.34 -4.02 4.89
CA ALA A 27 14.29 -5.35 5.47
C ALA A 27 13.51 -6.33 4.59
N LEU A 28 12.47 -5.89 3.90
CA LEU A 28 11.54 -6.75 3.18
C LEU A 28 10.81 -5.99 2.07
N VAL A 29 10.37 -6.70 1.05
CA VAL A 29 9.42 -6.20 0.04
C VAL A 29 8.21 -7.13 -0.02
N LYS A 30 7.02 -6.54 -0.13
CA LYS A 30 5.77 -7.24 -0.46
C LYS A 30 5.17 -6.68 -1.72
N THR A 31 4.76 -7.56 -2.62
CA THR A 31 4.09 -7.18 -3.87
C THR A 31 2.84 -8.02 -4.05
N GLN A 32 1.79 -7.43 -4.63
CA GLN A 32 0.54 -8.12 -4.91
C GLN A 32 -0.08 -7.57 -6.19
N ARG A 33 -0.46 -8.43 -7.12
CA ARG A 33 -1.30 -8.07 -8.26
C ARG A 33 -2.75 -7.99 -7.80
N ILE A 34 -3.42 -6.87 -8.02
CA ILE A 34 -4.82 -6.67 -7.61
C ILE A 34 -5.68 -6.49 -8.85
N TYR A 35 -6.62 -7.41 -9.06
CA TYR A 35 -7.57 -7.38 -10.15
C TYR A 35 -8.90 -6.75 -9.70
N SER A 36 -9.46 -5.88 -10.51
CA SER A 36 -10.75 -5.24 -10.25
C SER A 36 -11.43 -4.81 -11.54
N TYR A 37 -12.73 -4.66 -11.54
CA TYR A 37 -13.43 -4.02 -12.64
C TYR A 37 -13.28 -2.49 -12.58
N ASN A 38 -13.06 -1.87 -13.74
CA ASN A 38 -13.16 -0.42 -13.87
C ASN A 38 -14.63 0.02 -14.05
N LYS A 39 -14.87 1.32 -14.15
CA LYS A 39 -16.21 1.89 -14.33
C LYS A 39 -16.92 1.43 -15.64
N GLN A 40 -16.17 0.94 -16.60
CA GLN A 40 -16.68 0.42 -17.88
C GLN A 40 -16.91 -1.11 -17.84
N GLY A 41 -16.74 -1.76 -16.71
CA GLY A 41 -16.87 -3.20 -16.54
C GLY A 41 -15.68 -4.01 -17.10
N ALA A 42 -14.61 -3.36 -17.54
CA ALA A 42 -13.41 -4.08 -17.98
C ALA A 42 -12.52 -4.45 -16.78
N LEU A 43 -12.05 -5.68 -16.76
CA LEU A 43 -11.09 -6.15 -15.77
C LEU A 43 -9.77 -5.44 -15.97
N THR A 44 -9.23 -4.86 -14.90
CA THR A 44 -7.97 -4.13 -14.87
C THR A 44 -7.10 -4.66 -13.74
N GLU A 45 -5.79 -4.50 -13.88
CA GLU A 45 -4.80 -4.82 -12.87
C GLU A 45 -4.17 -3.56 -12.31
N ARG A 46 -3.88 -3.58 -11.04
CA ARG A 46 -2.96 -2.66 -10.37
C ARG A 46 -1.96 -3.46 -9.54
N LEU A 47 -0.79 -2.89 -9.31
CA LEU A 47 0.23 -3.48 -8.46
C LEU A 47 0.22 -2.76 -7.12
N ALA A 48 0.16 -3.55 -6.04
CA ALA A 48 0.59 -3.13 -4.73
C ALA A 48 2.07 -3.47 -4.57
N ALA A 49 2.88 -2.51 -4.14
CA ALA A 49 4.29 -2.72 -3.85
C ALA A 49 4.67 -1.90 -2.60
N PHE A 50 5.18 -2.58 -1.60
CA PHE A 50 5.56 -2.01 -0.31
C PHE A 50 6.93 -2.51 0.11
N MET A 51 7.74 -1.62 0.68
CA MET A 51 9.01 -1.92 1.32
C MET A 51 8.83 -1.78 2.83
N LEU A 52 9.36 -2.73 3.60
CA LEU A 52 9.57 -2.55 5.03
C LEU A 52 10.90 -1.85 5.22
N ILE A 53 10.86 -0.60 5.64
CA ILE A 53 12.05 0.21 5.87
C ILE A 53 12.26 0.47 7.35
N GLU A 54 13.52 0.54 7.75
CA GLU A 54 13.95 1.07 9.02
C GLU A 54 14.71 2.37 8.75
N ASP A 55 14.23 3.48 9.32
CA ASP A 55 14.77 4.80 9.13
C ASP A 55 14.91 5.49 10.49
N GLY A 56 16.15 5.83 10.87
CA GLY A 56 16.45 6.46 12.15
C GLY A 56 15.88 7.88 12.27
N ASP A 57 15.73 8.58 11.16
CA ASP A 57 15.22 9.95 11.09
C ASP A 57 13.69 9.99 10.94
N GLY A 58 13.10 8.85 10.63
CA GLY A 58 11.66 8.62 10.65
C GLY A 58 10.94 9.15 9.41
N ARG A 59 9.60 9.19 9.52
CA ARG A 59 8.69 9.51 8.40
C ARG A 59 8.90 10.91 7.82
N ASP A 60 9.38 11.86 8.61
CA ASP A 60 9.46 13.26 8.20
C ASP A 60 10.59 13.51 7.21
N ASP A 61 11.57 12.64 7.15
CA ASP A 61 12.68 12.69 6.21
C ASP A 61 12.37 12.03 4.85
N TYR A 62 11.26 11.32 4.72
CA TYR A 62 10.86 10.70 3.46
C TYR A 62 10.58 11.73 2.36
N LYS A 63 11.15 11.50 1.17
CA LYS A 63 10.98 12.35 -0.01
C LYS A 63 10.12 11.67 -1.08
N GLU A 64 10.52 10.50 -1.54
CA GLU A 64 9.94 9.87 -2.72
C GLU A 64 10.10 8.34 -2.71
N LEU A 65 9.11 7.66 -3.28
CA LEU A 65 9.18 6.25 -3.65
C LEU A 65 9.09 6.12 -5.17
N THR A 66 10.00 5.37 -5.76
CA THR A 66 10.01 5.10 -7.20
C THR A 66 9.91 3.60 -7.45
N LEU A 67 8.98 3.19 -8.31
CA LEU A 67 8.92 1.84 -8.88
C LEU A 67 9.38 1.91 -10.34
N ARG A 68 10.36 1.08 -10.71
CA ARG A 68 10.88 1.02 -12.08
C ARG A 68 10.75 -0.38 -12.63
N GLU A 69 10.22 -0.53 -13.83
CA GLU A 69 10.29 -1.74 -14.64
C GLU A 69 11.63 -1.75 -15.37
N ASN A 70 12.48 -2.78 -15.11
CA ASN A 70 13.88 -2.72 -15.49
C ASN A 70 14.14 -2.97 -16.98
N THR A 71 13.24 -3.63 -17.70
CA THR A 71 13.40 -3.95 -19.12
C THR A 71 13.12 -2.73 -20.01
N THR A 72 12.01 -2.05 -19.76
CA THR A 72 11.60 -0.88 -20.57
C THR A 72 12.06 0.44 -19.96
N GLY A 73 12.44 0.46 -18.68
CA GLY A 73 12.76 1.66 -17.93
C GLY A 73 11.55 2.50 -17.57
N LEU A 74 10.31 1.96 -17.72
CA LEU A 74 9.11 2.66 -17.28
C LEU A 74 9.14 2.85 -15.76
N GLU A 75 8.83 4.06 -15.31
CA GLU A 75 8.96 4.47 -13.92
C GLU A 75 7.70 5.14 -13.40
N TRP A 76 7.37 4.86 -12.15
CA TRP A 76 6.31 5.51 -11.38
C TRP A 76 6.93 6.15 -10.15
N SER A 77 6.74 7.44 -9.99
CA SER A 77 7.18 8.19 -8.82
C SER A 77 6.01 8.58 -7.96
N LEU A 78 6.15 8.37 -6.68
CA LEU A 78 5.16 8.70 -5.65
C LEU A 78 5.81 9.62 -4.61
N HIS A 79 5.29 10.83 -4.52
CA HIS A 79 5.64 11.75 -3.45
C HIS A 79 4.88 11.40 -2.16
N ARG A 80 5.25 12.05 -1.07
CA ARG A 80 4.73 11.77 0.28
C ARG A 80 3.20 11.72 0.36
N GLU A 81 2.51 12.62 -0.33
CA GLU A 81 1.05 12.71 -0.33
C GLU A 81 0.34 11.54 -1.00
N ASN A 82 1.04 10.82 -1.88
CA ASN A 82 0.52 9.67 -2.62
C ASN A 82 1.08 8.34 -2.13
N THR A 83 1.93 8.38 -1.10
CA THR A 83 2.56 7.21 -0.51
C THR A 83 1.82 6.80 0.75
N VAL A 84 1.63 5.49 0.92
CA VAL A 84 1.02 4.91 2.12
C VAL A 84 2.12 4.54 3.11
N PHE A 85 1.93 4.92 4.38
CA PHE A 85 2.81 4.57 5.49
C PHE A 85 2.00 3.76 6.51
N LEU A 86 2.44 2.53 6.77
CA LEU A 86 1.80 1.65 7.76
C LEU A 86 2.81 1.28 8.82
N GLN A 87 2.49 1.58 10.08
CA GLN A 87 3.32 1.20 11.22
C GLN A 87 3.29 -0.33 11.38
N GLU A 88 4.46 -0.94 11.49
CA GLU A 88 4.56 -2.36 11.80
C GLU A 88 4.73 -2.54 13.31
N THR A 89 3.73 -3.12 13.96
CA THR A 89 3.67 -3.22 15.43
C THR A 89 4.65 -4.24 16.02
N ASN A 90 5.13 -5.19 15.22
CA ASN A 90 6.05 -6.24 15.65
C ASN A 90 7.52 -5.84 15.52
N TYR A 91 7.81 -4.64 15.06
CA TYR A 91 9.16 -4.12 14.84
C TYR A 91 9.44 -2.87 15.69
N SER A 92 10.59 -2.26 15.50
CA SER A 92 10.95 -1.02 16.19
C SER A 92 10.01 0.13 15.77
N LYS A 93 9.97 1.19 16.58
CA LYS A 93 9.17 2.39 16.27
C LYS A 93 9.54 3.06 14.93
N ASN A 94 10.77 2.83 14.47
CA ASN A 94 11.30 3.41 13.25
C ASN A 94 11.12 2.49 12.03
N THR A 95 10.46 1.34 12.21
CA THR A 95 10.21 0.39 11.13
C THR A 95 8.79 0.56 10.62
N GLN A 96 8.62 0.76 9.32
CA GLN A 96 7.32 0.98 8.70
C GLN A 96 7.27 0.45 7.27
N TRP A 97 6.08 0.06 6.84
CA TRP A 97 5.80 -0.23 5.45
C TRP A 97 5.59 1.07 4.68
N VAL A 98 6.32 1.23 3.59
CA VAL A 98 6.21 2.38 2.69
C VAL A 98 5.90 1.87 1.29
N GLY A 99 4.85 2.38 0.68
CA GLY A 99 4.46 1.88 -0.62
C GLY A 99 3.14 2.44 -1.14
N SER A 100 2.58 1.74 -2.12
CA SER A 100 1.27 2.05 -2.67
C SER A 100 0.62 0.80 -3.25
N ASN A 101 -0.70 0.76 -3.25
CA ASN A 101 -1.52 -0.22 -3.95
C ASN A 101 -2.19 0.35 -5.21
N LYS A 102 -1.65 1.45 -5.75
CA LYS A 102 -2.27 2.21 -6.84
C LYS A 102 -1.42 2.28 -8.11
N PHE A 103 -0.31 1.53 -8.19
CA PHE A 103 0.46 1.48 -9.43
C PHE A 103 -0.38 0.86 -10.55
N LYS A 104 -0.42 1.53 -11.69
CA LYS A 104 -1.15 1.08 -12.88
C LYS A 104 -0.22 1.04 -14.07
N TYR A 105 -0.22 -0.07 -14.79
CA TYR A 105 0.52 -0.17 -16.04
C TYR A 105 -0.26 0.52 -17.16
N PRO A 106 0.38 1.27 -18.07
CA PRO A 106 -0.30 1.94 -19.19
C PRO A 106 -1.04 0.98 -20.12
N ARG A 107 -0.55 -0.25 -20.24
CA ARG A 107 -1.26 -1.37 -20.84
C ARG A 107 -2.12 -2.06 -19.78
N ARG A 108 -2.85 -3.10 -20.17
CA ARG A 108 -3.81 -3.75 -19.27
C ARG A 108 -3.17 -4.39 -18.04
N PHE A 109 -2.01 -5.03 -18.19
CA PHE A 109 -1.35 -5.81 -17.15
C PHE A 109 0.14 -5.46 -17.05
N PHE A 110 0.68 -5.58 -15.83
CA PHE A 110 2.12 -5.51 -15.59
C PHE A 110 2.81 -6.72 -16.23
N PRO A 111 3.85 -6.52 -17.06
CA PRO A 111 4.61 -7.65 -17.61
C PRO A 111 5.34 -8.40 -16.51
N ALA A 112 5.67 -9.67 -16.76
CA ALA A 112 6.65 -10.37 -15.97
C ALA A 112 8.03 -9.74 -16.15
N GLY A 113 8.86 -9.84 -15.13
CA GLY A 113 10.21 -9.29 -15.21
C GLY A 113 10.73 -8.77 -13.88
N GLN A 114 11.87 -8.11 -13.96
CA GLN A 114 12.53 -7.49 -12.82
C GLN A 114 12.04 -6.06 -12.64
N TYR A 115 11.74 -5.72 -11.41
CA TYR A 115 11.35 -4.39 -10.96
C TYR A 115 12.25 -3.93 -9.83
N THR A 116 12.55 -2.64 -9.79
CA THR A 116 13.28 -2.03 -8.69
C THR A 116 12.39 -1.03 -7.99
N LEU A 117 12.28 -1.15 -6.68
CA LEU A 117 11.62 -0.21 -5.81
C LEU A 117 12.69 0.57 -5.05
N THR A 118 12.66 1.89 -5.15
CA THR A 118 13.64 2.81 -4.55
C THR A 118 12.92 3.76 -3.61
N VAL A 119 13.40 3.88 -2.38
CA VAL A 119 13.00 4.96 -1.47
C VAL A 119 14.14 5.97 -1.36
N SER A 120 13.80 7.25 -1.35
CA SER A 120 14.74 8.34 -1.10
C SER A 120 14.29 9.25 0.03
N ASP A 121 15.24 9.78 0.79
CA ASP A 121 15.05 10.76 1.84
C ASP A 121 15.31 12.20 1.36
N LEU A 122 15.08 13.18 2.22
CA LEU A 122 15.36 14.59 1.94
C LEU A 122 16.87 14.89 1.84
N GLY A 123 17.70 14.04 2.44
CA GLY A 123 19.17 14.07 2.32
C GLY A 123 19.69 13.55 0.99
N SER A 124 18.79 13.03 0.14
CA SER A 124 19.11 12.38 -1.15
C SER A 124 19.82 11.03 -1.00
N ASN A 125 19.80 10.43 0.20
CA ASN A 125 20.17 9.04 0.34
C ASN A 125 19.09 8.17 -0.31
N LYS A 126 19.50 7.03 -0.85
CA LYS A 126 18.61 6.11 -1.55
C LYS A 126 18.86 4.69 -1.09
N THR A 127 17.76 3.96 -1.03
CA THR A 127 17.78 2.52 -0.80
C THR A 127 16.88 1.85 -1.81
N GLU A 128 17.33 0.75 -2.35
CA GLU A 128 16.64 0.02 -3.42
C GLU A 128 16.55 -1.47 -3.11
N ILE A 129 15.46 -2.06 -3.59
CA ILE A 129 15.28 -3.49 -3.61
C ILE A 129 14.73 -3.91 -4.97
N THR A 130 15.33 -4.98 -5.53
CA THR A 130 14.85 -5.57 -6.78
C THR A 130 14.03 -6.81 -6.48
N PHE A 131 12.92 -6.97 -7.17
CA PHE A 131 12.04 -8.13 -7.08
C PHE A 131 11.56 -8.56 -8.46
N SER A 132 11.08 -9.80 -8.55
CA SER A 132 10.53 -10.36 -9.79
C SER A 132 9.01 -10.42 -9.71
N LEU A 133 8.34 -9.92 -10.75
CA LEU A 133 6.93 -10.22 -10.99
C LEU A 133 6.84 -11.45 -11.92
N GLN A 134 6.05 -12.43 -11.50
CA GLN A 134 5.71 -13.59 -12.33
C GLN A 134 4.77 -13.18 -13.48
N GLU A 135 4.61 -14.05 -14.47
CA GLU A 135 3.61 -13.85 -15.52
C GLU A 135 2.22 -13.61 -14.90
N PRO A 136 1.45 -12.65 -15.45
CA PRO A 136 0.09 -12.43 -14.99
C PRO A 136 -0.73 -13.71 -15.24
N GLN A 137 -1.50 -14.11 -14.24
CA GLN A 137 -2.47 -15.19 -14.46
C GLN A 137 -3.50 -14.76 -15.49
N ALA A 138 -4.05 -15.71 -16.21
CA ALA A 138 -5.12 -15.48 -17.18
C ALA A 138 -6.46 -15.25 -16.46
N VAL A 139 -6.55 -14.14 -15.71
CA VAL A 139 -7.77 -13.74 -15.02
C VAL A 139 -8.75 -13.14 -16.03
N THR A 140 -9.90 -13.79 -16.20
CA THR A 140 -10.98 -13.33 -17.09
C THR A 140 -12.15 -12.72 -16.33
N ALA A 141 -12.35 -13.10 -15.06
CA ALA A 141 -13.36 -12.59 -14.15
C ALA A 141 -12.85 -12.63 -12.71
N LEU A 142 -13.52 -11.94 -11.80
CA LEU A 142 -13.28 -12.11 -10.38
C LEU A 142 -13.77 -13.51 -9.94
N PRO A 143 -13.08 -14.16 -8.99
CA PRO A 143 -13.43 -15.50 -8.50
C PRO A 143 -14.60 -15.49 -7.51
N PHE A 144 -15.31 -14.39 -7.40
CA PHE A 144 -16.47 -14.23 -6.54
C PHE A 144 -17.39 -13.11 -7.02
N ASP A 145 -18.65 -13.20 -6.65
CA ASP A 145 -19.64 -12.14 -6.74
C ASP A 145 -19.94 -11.60 -5.35
N PHE A 146 -20.05 -10.28 -5.23
CA PHE A 146 -20.36 -9.60 -3.98
C PHE A 146 -21.54 -8.64 -4.18
N THR A 147 -22.59 -8.81 -3.38
CA THR A 147 -23.80 -8.01 -3.45
C THR A 147 -24.15 -7.41 -2.09
N LEU A 148 -24.95 -6.35 -2.12
CA LEU A 148 -25.51 -5.70 -0.94
C LEU A 148 -26.97 -5.32 -1.23
N GLU A 149 -27.90 -5.88 -0.47
CA GLU A 149 -29.32 -5.59 -0.56
C GLU A 149 -29.91 -5.40 0.85
N ASN A 150 -30.62 -4.31 1.10
CA ASN A 150 -31.29 -4.03 2.38
C ASN A 150 -30.40 -4.25 3.61
N GLU A 151 -29.18 -3.73 3.58
CA GLU A 151 -28.14 -3.91 4.61
C GLU A 151 -27.64 -5.36 4.81
N GLN A 152 -28.06 -6.27 3.96
CA GLN A 152 -27.54 -7.64 3.93
C GLN A 152 -26.52 -7.76 2.82
N TRP A 153 -25.30 -8.15 3.17
CA TRP A 153 -24.26 -8.47 2.19
C TRP A 153 -24.25 -9.96 1.92
N GLU A 154 -23.89 -10.28 0.69
CA GLU A 154 -23.71 -11.65 0.27
C GLU A 154 -22.44 -11.78 -0.59
N LEU A 155 -21.64 -12.79 -0.29
CA LEU A 155 -20.45 -13.21 -1.03
C LEU A 155 -20.71 -14.62 -1.59
N HIS A 156 -20.71 -14.75 -2.90
CA HIS A 156 -20.77 -16.01 -3.62
C HIS A 156 -19.41 -16.30 -4.27
N ILE A 157 -18.73 -17.36 -3.83
CA ILE A 157 -17.40 -17.74 -4.32
C ILE A 157 -17.60 -18.65 -5.53
N THR A 158 -17.16 -18.20 -6.70
CA THR A 158 -17.27 -18.92 -7.98
C THR A 158 -16.04 -19.76 -8.30
N ASP A 159 -14.87 -19.40 -7.69
CA ASP A 159 -13.64 -20.17 -7.78
C ASP A 159 -12.91 -20.16 -6.43
N SER A 160 -13.13 -21.17 -5.61
CA SER A 160 -12.52 -21.31 -4.29
C SER A 160 -11.02 -21.61 -4.34
N SER A 161 -10.47 -22.00 -5.49
CA SER A 161 -9.03 -22.23 -5.66
C SER A 161 -8.25 -20.92 -5.82
N ALA A 162 -8.90 -19.84 -6.26
CA ALA A 162 -8.27 -18.55 -6.52
C ALA A 162 -8.15 -17.68 -5.26
N CYS A 163 -8.99 -17.88 -4.23
CA CYS A 163 -8.99 -17.08 -3.01
C CYS A 163 -9.02 -17.95 -1.76
N SER A 164 -8.13 -17.63 -0.81
CA SER A 164 -8.06 -18.28 0.50
C SER A 164 -8.55 -17.40 1.64
N TYR A 165 -8.49 -16.09 1.45
CA TYR A 165 -8.86 -15.11 2.48
C TYR A 165 -9.78 -14.04 1.88
N PHE A 166 -10.76 -13.61 2.67
CA PHE A 166 -11.70 -12.57 2.29
C PHE A 166 -11.80 -11.51 3.37
N SER A 167 -11.98 -10.25 2.95
CA SER A 167 -12.21 -9.11 3.84
C SER A 167 -13.27 -8.19 3.27
N LEU A 168 -14.10 -7.62 4.16
CA LEU A 168 -15.01 -6.53 3.83
C LEU A 168 -14.34 -5.22 4.17
N ILE A 169 -14.16 -4.34 3.18
CA ILE A 169 -13.53 -3.05 3.34
C ILE A 169 -14.61 -1.97 3.38
N MET A 170 -14.64 -1.19 4.44
CA MET A 170 -15.50 -0.01 4.56
C MET A 170 -14.77 1.20 4.00
N LEU A 171 -15.48 1.97 3.15
CA LEU A 171 -14.90 3.11 2.47
C LEU A 171 -15.67 4.39 2.79
N SER A 172 -14.94 5.52 2.83
CA SER A 172 -15.50 6.86 2.89
C SER A 172 -16.20 7.26 1.59
N ALA A 173 -16.78 8.47 1.56
CA ALA A 173 -17.35 9.08 0.34
C ALA A 173 -16.31 9.23 -0.79
N ASP A 174 -15.04 9.44 -0.44
CA ASP A 174 -13.93 9.58 -1.37
C ASP A 174 -13.26 8.23 -1.70
N LEU A 175 -13.93 7.11 -1.38
CA LEU A 175 -13.44 5.74 -1.58
C LEU A 175 -12.11 5.45 -0.88
N GLN A 176 -11.83 6.14 0.23
CA GLN A 176 -10.67 5.82 1.06
C GLN A 176 -11.04 4.74 2.08
N PRO A 177 -10.17 3.74 2.30
CA PRO A 177 -10.41 2.68 3.27
C PRO A 177 -10.43 3.26 4.69
N LEU A 178 -11.46 2.93 5.46
CA LEU A 178 -11.65 3.33 6.85
C LEU A 178 -11.35 2.18 7.81
N THR A 179 -11.84 0.99 7.48
CA THR A 179 -11.59 -0.24 8.24
C THR A 179 -11.80 -1.46 7.36
N ALA A 180 -11.30 -2.60 7.79
CA ALA A 180 -11.52 -3.88 7.15
C ALA A 180 -11.93 -4.94 8.19
N TYR A 181 -12.86 -5.80 7.80
CA TYR A 181 -13.31 -6.94 8.59
C TYR A 181 -12.91 -8.21 7.88
N GLN A 182 -12.05 -9.00 8.49
CA GLN A 182 -11.68 -10.30 7.93
C GLN A 182 -12.84 -11.28 8.09
N LEU A 183 -13.24 -11.91 7.00
CA LEU A 183 -14.20 -12.98 7.02
C LEU A 183 -13.50 -14.28 7.42
N GLN A 184 -14.15 -15.10 8.23
CA GLN A 184 -13.58 -16.40 8.54
C GLN A 184 -13.61 -17.26 7.27
N ALA A 185 -12.45 -17.84 6.96
CA ALA A 185 -12.34 -18.83 5.89
C ALA A 185 -13.05 -20.11 6.35
N ASN A 186 -14.32 -20.21 6.05
CA ASN A 186 -15.03 -21.47 6.13
C ASN A 186 -15.11 -22.00 4.69
N ASP A 187 -15.06 -23.30 4.49
CA ASP A 187 -15.18 -24.01 3.20
C ASP A 187 -16.57 -23.81 2.52
N ILE A 188 -17.08 -22.59 2.56
CA ILE A 188 -18.45 -22.26 2.19
C ILE A 188 -18.38 -21.50 0.87
N GLU A 189 -18.99 -22.06 -0.16
CA GLU A 189 -19.19 -21.41 -1.45
C GLU A 189 -19.99 -20.10 -1.35
N ARG A 190 -20.67 -19.87 -0.22
CA ARG A 190 -21.51 -18.69 0.02
C ARG A 190 -21.43 -18.23 1.47
N GLN A 191 -21.18 -16.94 1.64
CA GLN A 191 -21.22 -16.28 2.95
C GLN A 191 -22.15 -15.07 2.89
N SER A 192 -22.83 -14.80 3.99
CA SER A 192 -23.72 -13.63 4.10
C SER A 192 -23.75 -13.08 5.52
N GLY A 193 -24.15 -11.84 5.66
CA GLY A 193 -24.31 -11.20 6.95
C GLY A 193 -24.94 -9.82 6.86
N SER A 194 -25.25 -9.24 8.03
CA SER A 194 -25.81 -7.90 8.11
C SER A 194 -24.72 -6.88 8.38
N LEU A 195 -24.83 -5.69 7.77
CA LEU A 195 -24.00 -4.53 8.10
C LEU A 195 -24.13 -4.12 9.57
N GLN A 196 -25.27 -4.40 10.20
CA GLN A 196 -25.52 -4.11 11.61
C GLN A 196 -24.68 -4.96 12.56
N THR A 197 -24.26 -6.15 12.11
CA THR A 197 -23.40 -7.05 12.91
C THR A 197 -21.92 -6.71 12.83
N LEU A 198 -21.52 -5.83 11.93
CA LEU A 198 -20.13 -5.37 11.80
C LEU A 198 -19.81 -4.39 12.92
N GLN A 199 -19.10 -4.88 13.92
CA GLN A 199 -18.70 -4.10 15.10
C GLN A 199 -17.79 -2.92 14.70
N ASN A 200 -17.97 -1.78 15.39
CA ASN A 200 -17.12 -0.59 15.20
C ASN A 200 -17.10 -0.04 13.75
N ARG A 201 -18.22 -0.14 13.04
CA ARG A 201 -18.35 0.49 11.72
C ARG A 201 -18.19 2.02 11.87
N PRO A 202 -17.23 2.65 11.16
CA PRO A 202 -17.08 4.10 11.19
C PRO A 202 -18.34 4.81 10.69
N SER A 203 -18.73 5.93 11.33
CA SER A 203 -19.94 6.69 10.98
C SER A 203 -19.90 7.36 9.61
N ASP A 204 -18.71 7.62 9.09
CA ASP A 204 -18.45 8.22 7.79
C ASP A 204 -18.36 7.20 6.65
N THR A 205 -18.63 5.93 6.93
CA THR A 205 -18.71 4.88 5.91
C THR A 205 -19.84 5.18 4.92
N ARG A 206 -19.51 5.12 3.61
CA ARG A 206 -20.46 5.33 2.51
C ARG A 206 -20.51 4.16 1.53
N TYR A 207 -19.47 3.35 1.51
CA TYR A 207 -19.39 2.20 0.61
C TYR A 207 -18.82 0.99 1.34
N ILE A 208 -19.15 -0.18 0.83
CA ILE A 208 -18.55 -1.46 1.21
C ILE A 208 -17.98 -2.13 -0.03
N GLN A 209 -16.89 -2.86 0.14
CA GLN A 209 -16.19 -3.55 -0.94
C GLN A 209 -15.64 -4.87 -0.41
N CYS A 210 -15.72 -5.94 -1.20
CA CYS A 210 -15.10 -7.21 -0.85
C CYS A 210 -13.70 -7.31 -1.47
N PHE A 211 -12.74 -7.74 -0.67
CA PHE A 211 -11.38 -8.08 -1.10
C PHE A 211 -11.14 -9.56 -0.84
N GLY A 212 -10.75 -10.29 -1.88
CA GLY A 212 -10.30 -11.68 -1.79
C GLY A 212 -8.84 -11.79 -2.16
N GLU A 213 -8.08 -12.68 -1.53
CA GLU A 213 -6.67 -12.91 -1.87
C GLU A 213 -6.32 -14.40 -1.80
N ASN A 214 -5.33 -14.80 -2.60
CA ASN A 214 -4.82 -16.16 -2.60
C ASN A 214 -3.97 -16.45 -1.35
N ALA A 215 -3.60 -17.72 -1.15
CA ALA A 215 -2.95 -18.20 0.07
C ALA A 215 -1.57 -17.55 0.33
N ASP A 216 -0.80 -17.25 -0.71
CA ASP A 216 0.52 -16.62 -0.59
C ASP A 216 0.45 -15.07 -0.67
N GLN A 217 -0.76 -14.51 -0.77
CA GLN A 217 -1.02 -13.06 -0.85
C GLN A 217 -0.36 -12.36 -2.06
N SER A 218 0.00 -13.10 -3.09
CA SER A 218 0.59 -12.55 -4.32
C SER A 218 -0.44 -11.99 -5.29
N ILE A 219 -1.71 -12.44 -5.16
CA ILE A 219 -2.83 -12.06 -5.99
C ILE A 219 -4.02 -11.66 -5.12
N GLY A 220 -4.58 -10.51 -5.42
CA GLY A 220 -5.79 -9.99 -4.80
C GLY A 220 -6.88 -9.68 -5.83
N PHE A 221 -8.12 -9.76 -5.41
CA PHE A 221 -9.31 -9.48 -6.20
C PHE A 221 -10.21 -8.52 -5.44
N LEU A 222 -10.67 -7.49 -6.09
CA LEU A 222 -11.43 -6.43 -5.46
C LEU A 222 -12.75 -6.23 -6.19
N SER A 223 -13.87 -6.39 -5.49
CA SER A 223 -15.20 -6.11 -6.05
C SER A 223 -15.37 -4.63 -6.39
N ALA A 224 -16.43 -4.26 -7.09
CA ALA A 224 -16.85 -2.86 -7.15
C ALA A 224 -17.26 -2.36 -5.75
N PRO A 225 -17.03 -1.08 -5.42
CA PRO A 225 -17.60 -0.49 -4.20
C PRO A 225 -19.12 -0.39 -4.34
N LEU A 226 -19.84 -0.91 -3.36
CA LEU A 226 -21.30 -0.87 -3.29
C LEU A 226 -21.72 0.24 -2.31
N PRO A 227 -22.62 1.17 -2.69
CA PRO A 227 -23.08 2.22 -1.82
C PRO A 227 -23.90 1.63 -0.65
N LEU A 228 -23.70 2.19 0.55
CA LEU A 228 -24.55 1.87 1.69
C LEU A 228 -25.88 2.62 1.56
N PRO A 229 -26.99 2.04 2.04
CA PRO A 229 -28.30 2.66 2.04
C PRO A 229 -28.37 3.90 2.94
#